data_56a259c2dbac08ed4f55b0e305ed984b
#
_entry.id   56a259c2dbac08ed4f55b0e305ed984b
#
_cell.length_a   1.000
_cell.length_b   1.000
_cell.length_c   1.000
_cell.angle_alpha   90.00
_cell.angle_beta   90.00
_cell.angle_gamma   90.00
#
_symmetry.space_group_name_H-M   'P 1'
#
loop_
_entity.id
_entity.type
_entity.pdbx_description
1 polymer ?
#
loop_
_entity_poly.entity_id
_entity_poly.type
_entity_poly.pdbx_seq_one_letter_code
_entity_poly.pdbx_strand_id
1 'polypeptide(L)'
;PRNSSDDELPLYHADTYAGYFSLAKSGLEEPLTTHADHFNTNFAYARAAYSKGGVFLAQLGYIISDSLRDKTLLEYYKQWRFKHPNASDFIRVAEKVSGIQLDWYKEYWVNTTKTIDYSIDSLWEQAGKTKIRLRMIGQVPMPADVLLQYKDGSKATIYIPQFSMFGAKPAENNISRIVQEPWKWTHPTYVFEVDKRLMNVQSIEIDPTWRMADVNRKNNKLELNW
;
A
#
# COMPACT_ATOMS: atom_id res chain seq x y z
N PRO A 1 12.01 -15.33 25.62
CA PRO A 1 12.16 -15.94 24.33
C PRO A 1 11.20 -15.22 23.38
N ARG A 2 11.72 -14.33 22.51
CA ARG A 2 10.94 -13.74 21.43
C ARG A 2 10.66 -14.86 20.45
N ASN A 3 9.37 -15.17 20.23
CA ASN A 3 8.96 -15.96 19.09
C ASN A 3 9.33 -15.14 17.86
N SER A 4 10.31 -15.59 17.12
CA SER A 4 10.68 -15.10 15.79
C SER A 4 9.58 -15.54 14.81
N SER A 5 8.48 -14.85 14.77
CA SER A 5 7.63 -14.81 13.58
C SER A 5 8.19 -13.68 12.72
N ASP A 6 8.81 -14.06 11.63
CA ASP A 6 9.58 -13.23 10.71
C ASP A 6 8.71 -12.26 9.88
N ASP A 7 7.87 -11.47 10.51
CA ASP A 7 7.26 -10.30 9.91
C ASP A 7 8.19 -9.11 10.19
N GLU A 8 9.33 -9.05 9.49
CA GLU A 8 10.19 -7.88 9.49
C GLU A 8 9.42 -6.70 8.93
N LEU A 9 8.89 -5.88 9.83
CA LEU A 9 8.31 -4.59 9.47
C LEU A 9 9.40 -3.68 8.89
N PRO A 10 9.06 -2.74 7.98
CA PRO A 10 10.02 -1.78 7.49
C PRO A 10 10.77 -1.17 8.68
N LEU A 11 12.10 -1.22 8.69
CA LEU A 11 12.93 -0.65 9.76
C LEU A 11 12.58 0.82 10.05
N TYR A 12 12.17 1.53 9.02
CA TYR A 12 11.65 2.88 9.09
C TYR A 12 10.16 2.83 9.48
N HIS A 13 9.81 3.31 10.66
CA HIS A 13 8.44 3.30 11.22
C HIS A 13 7.92 1.94 11.73
N ALA A 14 8.77 0.95 12.03
CA ALA A 14 8.34 -0.37 12.48
C ALA A 14 7.33 -0.32 13.65
N ASP A 15 7.60 0.48 14.68
CA ASP A 15 6.69 0.64 15.83
C ASP A 15 5.34 1.25 15.44
N THR A 16 5.35 2.16 14.47
CA THR A 16 4.13 2.81 13.95
C THR A 16 3.23 1.79 13.25
N TYR A 17 3.82 0.95 12.38
CA TYR A 17 3.11 -0.15 11.71
C TYR A 17 2.62 -1.20 12.70
N ALA A 18 3.46 -1.62 13.66
CA ALA A 18 3.06 -2.57 14.71
C ALA A 18 1.88 -2.04 15.52
N GLY A 19 1.88 -0.76 15.86
CA GLY A 19 0.77 -0.08 16.53
C GLY A 19 -0.51 -0.09 15.71
N TYR A 20 -0.43 0.20 14.41
CA TYR A 20 -1.58 0.13 13.51
C TYR A 20 -2.10 -1.31 13.36
N PHE A 21 -1.24 -2.29 13.12
CA PHE A 21 -1.69 -3.67 13.00
C PHE A 21 -2.33 -4.21 14.28
N SER A 22 -1.84 -3.78 15.44
CA SER A 22 -2.48 -4.09 16.73
C SER A 22 -3.90 -3.51 16.79
N LEU A 23 -4.09 -2.27 16.34
CA LEU A 23 -5.40 -1.62 16.28
C LEU A 23 -6.34 -2.35 15.29
N ALA A 24 -5.89 -2.57 14.06
CA ALA A 24 -6.70 -3.20 13.01
C ALA A 24 -7.18 -4.62 13.38
N LYS A 25 -6.38 -5.35 14.17
CA LYS A 25 -6.70 -6.71 14.64
C LYS A 25 -7.54 -6.72 15.93
N SER A 26 -7.67 -5.59 16.62
CA SER A 26 -8.33 -5.53 17.94
C SER A 26 -9.85 -5.56 17.89
N GLY A 27 -10.45 -5.19 16.75
CA GLY A 27 -11.89 -4.94 16.65
C GLY A 27 -12.37 -3.65 17.32
N LEU A 28 -11.43 -2.82 17.83
CA LEU A 28 -11.71 -1.55 18.51
C LEU A 28 -11.40 -0.33 17.65
N GLU A 29 -11.02 -0.53 16.40
CA GLU A 29 -10.66 0.55 15.49
C GLU A 29 -11.86 1.44 15.19
N GLU A 30 -11.64 2.75 15.20
CA GLU A 30 -12.60 3.78 14.82
C GLU A 30 -11.98 4.68 13.74
N PRO A 31 -12.78 5.34 12.88
CA PRO A 31 -12.28 6.23 11.85
C PRO A 31 -11.37 7.33 12.42
N LEU A 32 -10.36 7.77 11.65
CA LEU A 32 -9.50 8.89 12.07
C LEU A 32 -10.27 10.21 12.26
N THR A 33 -11.45 10.33 11.64
CA THR A 33 -12.36 11.48 11.79
C THR A 33 -13.18 11.46 13.07
N THR A 34 -13.10 10.40 13.87
CA THR A 34 -13.77 10.35 15.18
C THR A 34 -13.22 11.45 16.08
N HIS A 35 -14.09 12.26 16.67
CA HIS A 35 -13.70 13.30 17.61
C HIS A 35 -12.98 12.67 18.82
N ALA A 36 -11.95 13.32 19.34
CA ALA A 36 -11.12 12.78 20.43
C ALA A 36 -11.93 12.30 21.65
N ASP A 37 -12.96 13.06 22.03
CA ASP A 37 -13.82 12.74 23.17
C ASP A 37 -14.84 11.62 22.89
N HIS A 38 -14.98 11.17 21.64
CA HIS A 38 -15.96 10.17 21.24
C HIS A 38 -15.36 8.78 21.02
N PHE A 39 -14.05 8.63 21.11
CA PHE A 39 -13.43 7.30 21.06
C PHE A 39 -13.88 6.45 22.26
N ASN A 40 -14.27 5.22 22.00
CA ASN A 40 -14.74 4.30 23.03
C ASN A 40 -13.64 3.89 24.01
N THR A 41 -12.36 3.95 23.61
CA THR A 41 -11.22 3.58 24.46
C THR A 41 -10.01 4.49 24.20
N ASN A 42 -9.20 4.73 25.23
CA ASN A 42 -7.91 5.40 25.09
C ASN A 42 -6.95 4.65 24.17
N PHE A 43 -7.05 3.32 24.14
CA PHE A 43 -6.24 2.49 23.23
C PHE A 43 -6.58 2.81 21.77
N ALA A 44 -7.87 2.82 21.40
CA ALA A 44 -8.31 3.15 20.04
C ALA A 44 -7.89 4.57 19.66
N TYR A 45 -8.12 5.55 20.53
CA TYR A 45 -7.70 6.94 20.31
C TYR A 45 -6.21 7.05 20.05
N ALA A 46 -5.37 6.55 20.95
CA ALA A 46 -3.92 6.68 20.83
C ALA A 46 -3.39 5.98 19.56
N ARG A 47 -3.86 4.76 19.28
CA ARG A 47 -3.42 4.03 18.09
C ARG A 47 -3.95 4.62 16.80
N ALA A 48 -5.16 5.15 16.77
CA ALA A 48 -5.68 5.86 15.62
C ALA A 48 -4.90 7.15 15.37
N ALA A 49 -4.82 8.04 16.35
CA ALA A 49 -4.21 9.36 16.18
C ALA A 49 -2.71 9.28 15.83
N TYR A 50 -1.95 8.42 16.52
CA TYR A 50 -0.50 8.35 16.33
C TYR A 50 -0.07 7.24 15.36
N SER A 51 -0.50 5.99 15.56
CA SER A 51 -0.04 4.88 14.75
C SER A 51 -0.69 4.87 13.36
N LYS A 52 -2.02 4.86 13.27
CA LYS A 52 -2.72 4.90 11.96
C LYS A 52 -2.46 6.21 11.22
N GLY A 53 -2.38 7.34 11.93
CA GLY A 53 -2.00 8.63 11.35
C GLY A 53 -0.57 8.64 10.79
N GLY A 54 0.39 8.03 11.48
CA GLY A 54 1.76 7.87 10.97
C GLY A 54 1.84 6.96 9.75
N VAL A 55 1.13 5.82 9.78
CA VAL A 55 1.02 4.90 8.64
C VAL A 55 0.34 5.57 7.45
N PHE A 56 -0.64 6.46 7.66
CA PHE A 56 -1.23 7.28 6.59
C PHE A 56 -0.16 8.04 5.80
N LEU A 57 0.77 8.71 6.47
CA LEU A 57 1.84 9.45 5.79
C LEU A 57 2.84 8.51 5.10
N ALA A 58 3.19 7.39 5.71
CA ALA A 58 4.08 6.41 5.10
C ALA A 58 3.45 5.80 3.84
N GLN A 59 2.18 5.44 3.88
CA GLN A 59 1.43 4.95 2.72
C GLN A 59 1.24 6.00 1.64
N LEU A 60 1.07 7.27 2.00
CA LEU A 60 1.05 8.34 1.01
C LEU A 60 2.36 8.33 0.20
N GLY A 61 3.52 8.15 0.87
CA GLY A 61 4.80 7.96 0.19
C GLY A 61 4.83 6.73 -0.73
N TYR A 62 4.21 5.64 -0.34
CA TYR A 62 4.06 4.47 -1.21
C TYR A 62 3.21 4.77 -2.46
N ILE A 63 2.14 5.57 -2.32
CA ILE A 63 1.19 5.91 -3.42
C ILE A 63 1.78 6.91 -4.39
N ILE A 64 2.43 7.98 -3.90
CA ILE A 64 2.89 9.11 -4.74
C ILE A 64 4.42 9.22 -4.87
N SER A 65 5.20 8.44 -4.19
CA SER A 65 6.63 8.45 -3.87
C SER A 65 6.96 9.25 -2.61
N ASP A 66 8.04 8.85 -1.92
CA ASP A 66 8.51 9.52 -0.70
C ASP A 66 8.91 10.97 -0.97
N SER A 67 9.56 11.24 -2.10
CA SER A 67 9.97 12.59 -2.50
C SER A 67 8.77 13.53 -2.67
N LEU A 68 7.67 13.06 -3.28
CA LEU A 68 6.46 13.87 -3.46
C LEU A 68 5.68 14.00 -2.15
N ARG A 69 5.68 12.99 -1.27
CA ARG A 69 5.14 13.11 0.09
C ARG A 69 5.87 14.21 0.87
N ASP A 70 7.20 14.21 0.87
CA ASP A 70 7.99 15.18 1.60
C ASP A 70 7.78 16.60 1.06
N LYS A 71 7.70 16.75 -0.28
CA LYS A 71 7.31 18.00 -0.91
C LYS A 71 5.90 18.42 -0.50
N THR A 72 4.97 17.49 -0.43
CA THR A 72 3.59 17.76 0.04
C THR A 72 3.58 18.32 1.45
N LEU A 73 4.33 17.72 2.37
CA LEU A 73 4.43 18.20 3.76
C LEU A 73 4.99 19.63 3.84
N LEU A 74 6.02 19.94 3.05
CA LEU A 74 6.58 21.29 3.00
C LEU A 74 5.58 22.31 2.43
N GLU A 75 4.89 21.97 1.34
CA GLU A 75 3.90 22.86 0.75
C GLU A 75 2.67 23.03 1.66
N TYR A 76 2.23 21.97 2.30
CA TYR A 76 1.16 22.03 3.30
C TYR A 76 1.53 22.95 4.46
N TYR A 77 2.73 22.81 5.03
CA TYR A 77 3.22 23.68 6.09
C TYR A 77 3.24 25.16 5.65
N LYS A 78 3.76 25.46 4.45
CA LYS A 78 3.80 26.83 3.92
C LYS A 78 2.42 27.45 3.77
N GLN A 79 1.44 26.69 3.28
CA GLN A 79 0.09 27.18 2.99
C GLN A 79 -0.78 27.30 4.23
N TRP A 80 -0.60 26.37 5.19
CA TRP A 80 -1.53 26.17 6.29
C TRP A 80 -0.98 26.50 7.68
N ARG A 81 0.30 26.83 7.84
CA ARG A 81 0.84 27.26 9.13
C ARG A 81 0.01 28.41 9.70
N PHE A 82 -0.32 28.32 10.99
CA PHE A 82 -1.16 29.29 11.71
C PHE A 82 -2.63 29.39 11.22
N LYS A 83 -3.10 28.38 10.48
CA LYS A 83 -4.50 28.25 10.06
C LYS A 83 -5.11 26.96 10.62
N HIS A 84 -6.38 26.70 10.33
CA HIS A 84 -7.13 25.54 10.82
C HIS A 84 -7.56 24.64 9.64
N PRO A 85 -6.64 23.87 9.04
CA PRO A 85 -6.98 22.97 7.93
C PRO A 85 -7.74 21.74 8.41
N ASN A 86 -8.42 21.11 7.46
CA ASN A 86 -9.02 19.80 7.62
C ASN A 86 -8.31 18.75 6.73
N ALA A 87 -8.73 17.49 6.79
CA ALA A 87 -8.14 16.41 6.01
C ALA A 87 -8.20 16.67 4.49
N SER A 88 -9.27 17.27 4.00
CA SER A 88 -9.41 17.59 2.57
C SER A 88 -8.42 18.65 2.11
N ASP A 89 -8.05 19.58 2.97
CA ASP A 89 -7.04 20.60 2.64
C ASP A 89 -5.65 19.97 2.46
N PHE A 90 -5.30 19.00 3.29
CA PHE A 90 -4.07 18.23 3.15
C PHE A 90 -4.05 17.42 1.84
N ILE A 91 -5.15 16.70 1.56
CA ILE A 91 -5.28 15.90 0.33
C ILE A 91 -5.16 16.76 -0.92
N ARG A 92 -5.83 17.91 -0.97
CA ARG A 92 -5.71 18.86 -2.11
C ARG A 92 -4.27 19.33 -2.36
N VAL A 93 -3.49 19.53 -1.30
CA VAL A 93 -2.06 19.86 -1.45
C VAL A 93 -1.32 18.66 -2.04
N ALA A 94 -1.56 17.45 -1.56
CA ALA A 94 -0.94 16.23 -2.06
C ALA A 94 -1.28 15.98 -3.55
N GLU A 95 -2.52 16.17 -3.93
CA GLU A 95 -2.98 16.06 -5.33
C GLU A 95 -2.31 17.09 -6.24
N LYS A 96 -2.23 18.35 -5.81
CA LYS A 96 -1.53 19.40 -6.57
C LYS A 96 -0.04 19.14 -6.76
N VAL A 97 0.61 18.58 -5.74
CA VAL A 97 2.04 18.27 -5.78
C VAL A 97 2.34 17.05 -6.64
N SER A 98 1.49 16.02 -6.55
CA SER A 98 1.71 14.72 -7.21
C SER A 98 1.09 14.61 -8.61
N GLY A 99 0.04 15.37 -8.89
CA GLY A 99 -0.79 15.20 -10.09
C GLY A 99 -1.67 13.94 -10.06
N ILE A 100 -1.82 13.30 -8.89
CA ILE A 100 -2.55 12.05 -8.68
C ILE A 100 -3.80 12.34 -7.86
N GLN A 101 -4.95 11.76 -8.22
CA GLN A 101 -6.19 11.87 -7.46
C GLN A 101 -6.11 11.01 -6.19
N LEU A 102 -6.44 11.59 -5.03
CA LEU A 102 -6.27 10.96 -3.71
C LEU A 102 -7.53 10.98 -2.84
N ASP A 103 -8.67 11.46 -3.34
CA ASP A 103 -9.92 11.47 -2.59
C ASP A 103 -10.34 10.06 -2.16
N TRP A 104 -10.11 9.04 -2.99
CA TRP A 104 -10.33 7.65 -2.64
C TRP A 104 -9.47 7.22 -1.44
N TYR A 105 -8.21 7.65 -1.38
CA TYR A 105 -7.30 7.32 -0.29
C TYR A 105 -7.75 7.95 1.04
N LYS A 106 -8.15 9.23 1.00
CA LYS A 106 -8.77 9.90 2.14
C LYS A 106 -10.02 9.15 2.60
N GLU A 107 -10.94 8.85 1.67
CA GLU A 107 -12.21 8.21 2.01
C GLU A 107 -11.99 6.88 2.72
N TYR A 108 -11.17 6.00 2.17
CA TYR A 108 -10.94 4.68 2.76
C TYR A 108 -10.12 4.73 4.04
N TRP A 109 -9.03 5.50 4.06
CA TRP A 109 -8.10 5.48 5.18
C TRP A 109 -8.52 6.35 6.36
N VAL A 110 -9.10 7.54 6.10
CA VAL A 110 -9.45 8.52 7.12
C VAL A 110 -10.86 8.30 7.66
N ASN A 111 -11.82 7.97 6.78
CA ASN A 111 -13.23 7.91 7.13
C ASN A 111 -13.72 6.50 7.47
N THR A 112 -12.90 5.46 7.31
CA THR A 112 -13.30 4.08 7.57
C THR A 112 -12.28 3.30 8.40
N THR A 113 -12.67 2.10 8.82
CA THR A 113 -11.81 1.11 9.49
C THR A 113 -11.47 -0.06 8.57
N LYS A 114 -11.62 0.13 7.26
CA LYS A 114 -11.29 -0.87 6.26
C LYS A 114 -9.78 -1.11 6.20
N THR A 115 -9.40 -2.34 5.90
CA THR A 115 -8.00 -2.77 5.86
C THR A 115 -7.53 -3.08 4.43
N ILE A 116 -6.22 -3.06 4.26
CA ILE A 116 -5.53 -3.54 3.07
C ILE A 116 -5.17 -5.00 3.30
N ASP A 117 -5.49 -5.86 2.34
CA ASP A 117 -5.05 -7.26 2.29
C ASP A 117 -5.06 -7.69 0.81
N TYR A 118 -3.89 -7.89 0.25
CA TYR A 118 -3.69 -8.38 -1.12
C TYR A 118 -3.02 -9.75 -1.09
N SER A 119 -3.32 -10.58 -2.06
CA SER A 119 -2.70 -11.90 -2.16
C SER A 119 -2.31 -12.27 -3.57
N ILE A 120 -1.33 -13.15 -3.70
CA ILE A 120 -1.06 -13.90 -4.92
C ILE A 120 -2.06 -15.07 -4.94
N ASP A 121 -3.07 -14.99 -5.82
CA ASP A 121 -4.16 -15.95 -5.84
C ASP A 121 -3.79 -17.23 -6.61
N SER A 122 -3.26 -17.08 -7.82
CA SER A 122 -2.89 -18.23 -8.66
C SER A 122 -1.94 -17.85 -9.79
N LEU A 123 -1.24 -18.88 -10.31
CA LEU A 123 -0.33 -18.79 -11.45
C LEU A 123 -0.61 -19.94 -12.40
N TRP A 124 -0.49 -19.66 -13.71
CA TRP A 124 -0.53 -20.69 -14.74
C TRP A 124 0.28 -20.29 -15.96
N GLU A 125 0.67 -21.25 -16.76
CA GLU A 125 1.30 -21.00 -18.06
C GLU A 125 0.25 -21.03 -19.17
N GLN A 126 0.32 -20.07 -20.07
CA GLN A 126 -0.50 -20.02 -21.27
C GLN A 126 0.33 -19.47 -22.43
N ALA A 127 0.41 -20.21 -23.54
CA ALA A 127 1.16 -19.82 -24.73
C ALA A 127 2.63 -19.45 -24.46
N GLY A 128 3.30 -20.17 -23.53
CA GLY A 128 4.71 -19.93 -23.15
C GLY A 128 4.94 -18.73 -22.25
N LYS A 129 3.88 -18.06 -21.80
CA LYS A 129 3.91 -16.92 -20.86
C LYS A 129 3.34 -17.32 -19.51
N THR A 130 3.84 -16.71 -18.44
CA THR A 130 3.27 -16.87 -17.11
C THR A 130 2.17 -15.84 -16.89
N LYS A 131 0.99 -16.32 -16.51
CA LYS A 131 -0.11 -15.50 -16.03
C LYS A 131 -0.17 -15.54 -14.51
N ILE A 132 -0.35 -14.37 -13.91
CA ILE A 132 -0.40 -14.17 -12.47
C ILE A 132 -1.73 -13.52 -12.14
N ARG A 133 -2.49 -14.12 -11.22
CA ARG A 133 -3.70 -13.53 -10.67
C ARG A 133 -3.45 -13.08 -9.25
N LEU A 134 -3.67 -11.80 -9.03
CA LEU A 134 -3.72 -11.19 -7.71
C LEU A 134 -5.17 -11.09 -7.24
N ARG A 135 -5.35 -11.08 -5.94
CA ARG A 135 -6.66 -10.89 -5.29
C ARG A 135 -6.58 -9.78 -4.25
N MET A 136 -7.54 -8.87 -4.26
CA MET A 136 -7.81 -7.92 -3.20
C MET A 136 -8.79 -8.59 -2.21
N ILE A 137 -8.31 -8.94 -1.03
CA ILE A 137 -9.09 -9.55 0.06
C ILE A 137 -9.62 -8.44 0.96
N GLY A 138 -8.78 -7.46 1.27
CA GLY A 138 -9.16 -6.26 1.99
C GLY A 138 -10.12 -5.37 1.20
N GLN A 139 -10.51 -4.27 1.80
CA GLN A 139 -11.50 -3.36 1.21
C GLN A 139 -10.92 -2.00 0.82
N VAL A 140 -9.64 -1.76 1.11
CA VAL A 140 -8.94 -0.54 0.71
C VAL A 140 -8.20 -0.81 -0.59
N PRO A 141 -8.62 -0.20 -1.71
CA PRO A 141 -7.90 -0.35 -2.97
C PRO A 141 -6.56 0.41 -2.91
N MET A 142 -5.49 -0.24 -3.38
CA MET A 142 -4.14 0.32 -3.42
C MET A 142 -3.50 0.06 -4.79
N PRO A 143 -2.57 0.91 -5.24
CA PRO A 143 -1.67 0.50 -6.30
C PRO A 143 -0.77 -0.64 -5.81
N ALA A 144 -0.33 -1.52 -6.71
CA ALA A 144 0.51 -2.64 -6.34
C ALA A 144 1.85 -2.61 -7.11
N ASP A 145 2.95 -2.67 -6.36
CA ASP A 145 4.27 -3.02 -6.90
C ASP A 145 4.47 -4.52 -6.73
N VAL A 146 4.79 -5.23 -7.80
CA VAL A 146 5.01 -6.68 -7.79
C VAL A 146 6.41 -6.97 -8.31
N LEU A 147 7.23 -7.62 -7.49
CA LEU A 147 8.56 -8.08 -7.86
C LEU A 147 8.49 -9.54 -8.28
N LEU A 148 8.97 -9.84 -9.47
CA LEU A 148 9.24 -11.20 -9.93
C LEU A 148 10.75 -11.44 -9.91
N GLN A 149 11.16 -12.57 -9.36
CA GLN A 149 12.52 -13.08 -9.47
C GLN A 149 12.52 -14.33 -10.30
N TYR A 150 13.49 -14.44 -11.21
CA TYR A 150 13.63 -15.58 -12.10
C TYR A 150 14.84 -16.42 -11.71
N LYS A 151 14.82 -17.72 -12.07
CA LYS A 151 15.92 -18.67 -11.78
C LYS A 151 17.27 -18.30 -12.42
N ASP A 152 17.24 -17.50 -13.49
CA ASP A 152 18.44 -16.95 -14.12
C ASP A 152 19.03 -15.75 -13.37
N GLY A 153 18.48 -15.39 -12.21
CA GLY A 153 18.88 -14.24 -11.40
C GLY A 153 18.30 -12.91 -11.87
N SER A 154 17.63 -12.84 -13.02
CA SER A 154 16.98 -11.62 -13.49
C SER A 154 15.74 -11.30 -12.66
N LYS A 155 15.32 -10.02 -12.68
CA LYS A 155 14.15 -9.50 -11.96
C LYS A 155 13.29 -8.66 -12.88
N ALA A 156 11.99 -8.66 -12.63
CA ALA A 156 11.05 -7.75 -13.26
C ALA A 156 10.18 -7.09 -12.19
N THR A 157 10.03 -5.78 -12.27
CA THR A 157 9.11 -5.01 -11.42
C THR A 157 7.89 -4.64 -12.24
N ILE A 158 6.73 -5.03 -11.76
CA ILE A 158 5.43 -4.71 -12.35
C ILE A 158 4.75 -3.70 -11.44
N TYR A 159 4.26 -2.61 -12.00
CA TYR A 159 3.47 -1.63 -11.28
C TYR A 159 2.04 -1.60 -11.83
N ILE A 160 1.09 -1.80 -10.96
CA ILE A 160 -0.35 -1.80 -11.27
C ILE A 160 -0.98 -0.58 -10.57
N PRO A 161 -1.29 0.50 -11.32
CA PRO A 161 -1.97 1.65 -10.72
C PRO A 161 -3.36 1.26 -10.22
N GLN A 162 -3.83 1.93 -9.17
CA GLN A 162 -5.23 1.85 -8.77
C GLN A 162 -6.04 2.82 -9.69
N PHE A 163 -7.19 2.37 -10.20
CA PHE A 163 -7.95 3.07 -11.23
C PHE A 163 -8.31 4.52 -10.85
N SER A 164 -8.74 4.76 -9.59
CA SER A 164 -9.18 6.10 -9.15
C SER A 164 -8.02 7.09 -8.93
N MET A 165 -6.77 6.67 -9.12
CA MET A 165 -5.61 7.58 -9.09
C MET A 165 -5.58 8.49 -10.32
N PHE A 166 -6.20 8.09 -11.43
CA PHE A 166 -6.12 8.75 -12.73
C PHE A 166 -4.69 9.09 -13.16
N GLY A 167 -3.74 8.26 -12.75
CA GLY A 167 -2.31 8.41 -13.01
C GLY A 167 -1.50 7.27 -12.41
N ALA A 168 -0.20 7.43 -12.47
CA ALA A 168 0.76 6.49 -11.90
C ALA A 168 1.85 7.27 -11.14
N LYS A 169 2.29 6.76 -9.99
CA LYS A 169 3.44 7.36 -9.31
C LYS A 169 4.67 7.32 -10.21
N PRO A 170 5.62 8.25 -10.08
CA PRO A 170 6.90 8.17 -10.78
C PRO A 170 7.68 6.92 -10.35
N ALA A 171 8.58 6.44 -11.21
CA ALA A 171 9.51 5.37 -10.82
C ALA A 171 10.41 5.87 -9.68
N GLU A 172 10.60 5.04 -8.66
CA GLU A 172 11.48 5.34 -7.53
C GLU A 172 12.86 4.72 -7.76
N ASN A 173 13.92 5.37 -7.30
CA ASN A 173 15.30 4.86 -7.31
C ASN A 173 15.80 4.42 -8.71
N ASN A 174 15.29 5.01 -9.78
CA ASN A 174 15.61 4.66 -11.18
C ASN A 174 15.42 3.16 -11.51
N ILE A 175 14.58 2.46 -10.76
CA ILE A 175 14.24 1.07 -11.03
C ILE A 175 13.30 1.03 -12.25
N SER A 176 13.74 0.35 -13.29
CA SER A 176 12.88 0.08 -14.46
C SER A 176 11.71 -0.81 -14.05
N ARG A 177 10.50 -0.44 -14.48
CA ARG A 177 9.30 -1.20 -14.19
C ARG A 177 8.36 -1.22 -15.39
N ILE A 178 7.55 -2.26 -15.48
CA ILE A 178 6.47 -2.37 -16.45
C ILE A 178 5.19 -1.87 -15.80
N VAL A 179 4.63 -0.80 -16.35
CA VAL A 179 3.35 -0.25 -15.88
C VAL A 179 2.22 -0.99 -16.59
N GLN A 180 1.31 -1.54 -15.80
CA GLN A 180 0.13 -2.25 -16.29
C GLN A 180 -1.07 -1.32 -16.40
N GLU A 181 -2.16 -1.80 -17.02
CA GLU A 181 -3.46 -1.14 -16.99
C GLU A 181 -3.95 -0.99 -15.53
N PRO A 182 -4.63 0.12 -15.20
CA PRO A 182 -5.08 0.34 -13.83
C PRO A 182 -6.04 -0.72 -13.33
N TRP A 183 -5.84 -1.18 -12.10
CA TRP A 183 -6.74 -2.11 -11.43
C TRP A 183 -8.03 -1.39 -11.02
N LYS A 184 -9.17 -1.84 -11.58
CA LYS A 184 -10.49 -1.31 -11.21
C LYS A 184 -10.88 -1.83 -9.84
N TRP A 185 -11.08 -0.96 -8.88
CA TRP A 185 -11.42 -1.30 -7.49
C TRP A 185 -12.69 -2.17 -7.35
N THR A 186 -13.57 -2.17 -8.35
CA THR A 186 -14.77 -3.03 -8.40
C THR A 186 -14.47 -4.49 -8.73
N HIS A 187 -13.24 -4.81 -9.15
CA HIS A 187 -12.84 -6.17 -9.49
C HIS A 187 -12.00 -6.74 -8.36
N PRO A 188 -12.43 -7.84 -7.70
CA PRO A 188 -11.68 -8.42 -6.59
C PRO A 188 -10.38 -9.10 -7.04
N THR A 189 -10.20 -9.32 -8.34
CA THR A 189 -9.00 -9.95 -8.90
C THR A 189 -8.44 -9.16 -10.07
N TYR A 190 -7.14 -9.28 -10.27
CA TYR A 190 -6.42 -8.71 -11.40
C TYR A 190 -5.49 -9.77 -12.01
N VAL A 191 -5.46 -9.86 -13.34
CA VAL A 191 -4.59 -10.79 -14.05
C VAL A 191 -3.67 -10.00 -14.96
N PHE A 192 -2.39 -10.29 -14.87
CA PHE A 192 -1.38 -9.81 -15.82
C PHE A 192 -0.50 -10.96 -16.29
N GLU A 193 0.26 -10.72 -17.36
CA GLU A 193 1.19 -11.70 -17.90
C GLU A 193 2.61 -11.18 -17.98
N VAL A 194 3.57 -12.09 -17.89
CA VAL A 194 4.98 -11.83 -18.14
C VAL A 194 5.51 -12.77 -19.23
N ASP A 195 6.42 -12.26 -20.06
CA ASP A 195 6.99 -13.00 -21.19
C ASP A 195 8.13 -13.94 -20.74
N LYS A 196 7.80 -14.81 -19.79
CA LYS A 196 8.66 -15.88 -19.26
C LYS A 196 7.79 -17.08 -18.93
N ARG A 197 8.32 -18.29 -19.13
CA ARG A 197 7.63 -19.53 -18.77
C ARG A 197 7.54 -19.69 -17.26
N LEU A 198 6.48 -20.30 -16.78
CA LEU A 198 6.23 -20.49 -15.34
C LEU A 198 7.38 -21.22 -14.63
N MET A 199 7.95 -22.23 -15.27
CA MET A 199 9.10 -22.98 -14.72
C MET A 199 10.35 -22.12 -14.47
N ASN A 200 10.45 -20.94 -15.08
CA ASN A 200 11.57 -20.02 -14.92
C ASN A 200 11.33 -19.00 -13.77
N VAL A 201 10.11 -18.91 -13.23
CA VAL A 201 9.81 -18.04 -12.11
C VAL A 201 10.30 -18.70 -10.82
N GLN A 202 11.05 -17.97 -10.02
CA GLN A 202 11.55 -18.38 -8.71
C GLN A 202 10.65 -17.90 -7.59
N SER A 203 10.31 -16.60 -7.58
CA SER A 203 9.41 -16.03 -6.59
C SER A 203 8.65 -14.83 -7.12
N ILE A 204 7.54 -14.54 -6.46
CA ILE A 204 6.70 -13.36 -6.69
C ILE A 204 6.42 -12.72 -5.33
N GLU A 205 6.51 -11.39 -5.26
CA GLU A 205 6.26 -10.65 -4.03
C GLU A 205 5.50 -9.35 -4.33
N ILE A 206 4.36 -9.16 -3.66
CA ILE A 206 3.60 -7.90 -3.66
C ILE A 206 4.24 -6.96 -2.63
N ASP A 207 4.45 -5.71 -3.01
CA ASP A 207 5.10 -4.68 -2.18
C ASP A 207 6.42 -5.16 -1.54
N PRO A 208 7.47 -5.36 -2.33
CA PRO A 208 8.78 -5.79 -1.82
C PRO A 208 9.44 -4.73 -0.92
N THR A 209 8.86 -3.52 -0.83
CA THR A 209 9.33 -2.44 0.04
C THR A 209 8.72 -2.47 1.43
N TRP A 210 7.69 -3.30 1.65
CA TRP A 210 6.94 -3.44 2.90
C TRP A 210 6.27 -2.14 3.39
N ARG A 211 6.09 -1.15 2.50
CA ARG A 211 5.44 0.13 2.84
C ARG A 211 3.92 0.06 2.82
N MET A 212 3.34 -0.85 2.06
CA MET A 212 1.89 -1.06 2.06
C MET A 212 1.47 -1.69 3.39
N ALA A 213 0.50 -1.08 4.08
CA ALA A 213 0.03 -1.55 5.39
C ALA A 213 -0.94 -2.73 5.24
N ASP A 214 -0.49 -3.77 4.55
CA ASP A 214 -1.21 -5.02 4.39
C ASP A 214 -1.24 -5.78 5.71
N VAL A 215 -2.45 -6.10 6.19
CA VAL A 215 -2.65 -6.74 7.50
C VAL A 215 -2.29 -8.23 7.51
N ASN A 216 -2.05 -8.82 6.35
CA ASN A 216 -1.70 -10.24 6.19
C ASN A 216 -0.59 -10.46 5.16
N ARG A 217 0.60 -10.03 5.46
CA ARG A 217 1.75 -10.13 4.54
C ARG A 217 2.16 -11.57 4.16
N LYS A 218 1.66 -12.59 4.86
CA LYS A 218 1.98 -13.99 4.56
C LYS A 218 1.47 -14.46 3.20
N ASN A 219 0.45 -13.81 2.65
CA ASN A 219 -0.11 -14.10 1.32
C ASN A 219 0.45 -13.21 0.20
N ASN A 220 1.35 -12.26 0.54
CA ASN A 220 1.97 -11.34 -0.43
C ASN A 220 3.17 -11.96 -1.16
N LYS A 221 3.73 -13.06 -0.65
CA LYS A 221 4.90 -13.71 -1.24
C LYS A 221 4.64 -15.17 -1.56
N LEU A 222 5.09 -15.58 -2.74
CA LEU A 222 5.07 -16.97 -3.17
C LEU A 222 6.45 -17.36 -3.67
N GLU A 223 7.02 -18.41 -3.11
CA GLU A 223 8.25 -19.05 -3.58
C GLU A 223 7.90 -20.35 -4.30
N LEU A 224 8.47 -20.55 -5.49
CA LEU A 224 8.19 -21.67 -6.34
C LEU A 224 9.39 -22.64 -6.34
N ASN A 225 9.21 -23.75 -5.65
CA ASN A 225 10.22 -24.83 -5.55
C ASN A 225 9.86 -25.94 -6.53
N TRP A 226 10.35 -25.81 -7.76
CA TRP A 226 10.21 -26.85 -8.80
C TRP A 226 11.44 -27.74 -8.84
#